data_4188417fa65eb0e3d0372c97cb0daddd
#
_entry.id   4188417fa65eb0e3d0372c97cb0daddd
#
_cell.length_a   1.000
_cell.length_b   1.000
_cell.length_c   1.000
_cell.angle_alpha   90.00
_cell.angle_beta   90.00
_cell.angle_gamma   90.00
#
_symmetry.space_group_name_H-M   'P 1'
#
loop_
_entity.id
_entity.type
_entity.pdbx_description
1 polymer ?
#
loop_
_entity_poly.entity_id
_entity_poly.type
_entity_poly.pdbx_seq_one_letter_code
_entity_poly.pdbx_strand_id
1 'polypeptide(L)'
;GFHSNSVQIITTTNREAVNKLITMSEFVDVIIPRGGKSLIKKITDDAKIPVIKHLDGNCHVYVDEFADINEAIKIVDNSKTQRLGTCNTLESLVISSKIAKDFLPKIKKIFDSKQIEIRGCKDTKKIIPDVKDAKEKDFYEEYLGPIISCIITKSIEEAIEHINKYSSKHTESIITNNRENSNKFIREID
;
A
#
# COMPACT_ATOMS: atom_id res chain seq x y z
N GLY A 1 3.87 -36.88 13.96
CA GLY A 1 2.96 -36.04 13.20
C GLY A 1 2.05 -35.22 14.11
N PHE A 2 1.39 -34.23 13.59
CA PHE A 2 0.41 -33.46 14.33
C PHE A 2 -0.86 -34.28 14.61
N HIS A 3 -1.58 -33.92 15.68
CA HIS A 3 -2.87 -34.54 16.01
C HIS A 3 -3.90 -34.25 14.89
N SER A 4 -4.84 -35.17 14.62
CA SER A 4 -5.83 -35.01 13.55
C SER A 4 -6.69 -33.74 13.67
N ASN A 5 -6.90 -33.23 14.88
CA ASN A 5 -7.66 -32.03 15.16
C ASN A 5 -6.85 -30.73 15.16
N SER A 6 -5.54 -30.78 14.77
CA SER A 6 -4.71 -29.60 14.74
C SER A 6 -5.14 -28.56 13.67
N VAL A 7 -5.87 -29.00 12.64
CA VAL A 7 -6.47 -28.14 11.61
C VAL A 7 -7.94 -28.53 11.46
N GLN A 8 -8.82 -27.56 11.57
CA GLN A 8 -10.26 -27.78 11.51
C GLN A 8 -10.91 -26.76 10.56
N ILE A 9 -11.98 -27.16 9.90
CA ILE A 9 -12.78 -26.30 9.03
C ILE A 9 -14.21 -26.26 9.54
N ILE A 10 -14.79 -25.06 9.64
CA ILE A 10 -16.21 -24.88 9.89
C ILE A 10 -16.95 -25.18 8.57
N THR A 11 -17.82 -26.19 8.59
CA THR A 11 -18.49 -26.72 7.39
C THR A 11 -19.73 -25.92 6.97
N THR A 12 -20.14 -24.93 7.75
CA THR A 12 -21.29 -24.07 7.41
C THR A 12 -20.84 -22.73 6.82
N THR A 13 -21.59 -22.23 5.85
CA THR A 13 -21.44 -20.89 5.27
C THR A 13 -22.30 -19.84 5.98
N ASN A 14 -23.03 -20.23 7.03
CA ASN A 14 -23.86 -19.30 7.79
C ASN A 14 -22.97 -18.31 8.56
N ARG A 15 -23.19 -17.01 8.33
CA ARG A 15 -22.43 -15.91 8.98
C ARG A 15 -22.63 -15.88 10.51
N GLU A 16 -23.69 -16.47 11.04
CA GLU A 16 -23.90 -16.61 12.49
C GLU A 16 -22.79 -17.44 13.14
N ALA A 17 -22.21 -18.40 12.44
CA ALA A 17 -21.07 -19.16 12.93
C ALA A 17 -19.87 -18.25 13.24
N VAL A 18 -19.62 -17.23 12.41
CA VAL A 18 -18.59 -16.22 12.66
C VAL A 18 -18.91 -15.43 13.92
N ASN A 19 -20.16 -14.96 14.08
CA ASN A 19 -20.58 -14.20 15.26
C ASN A 19 -20.39 -15.01 16.56
N LYS A 20 -20.64 -16.31 16.53
CA LYS A 20 -20.41 -17.18 17.67
C LYS A 20 -18.92 -17.40 17.92
N LEU A 21 -18.15 -17.70 16.87
CA LEU A 21 -16.71 -17.98 16.97
C LEU A 21 -15.93 -16.83 17.61
N ILE A 22 -16.22 -15.58 17.23
CA ILE A 22 -15.52 -14.40 17.73
C ILE A 22 -15.77 -14.08 19.21
N THR A 23 -16.69 -14.81 19.83
CA THR A 23 -17.03 -14.67 21.27
C THR A 23 -16.61 -15.89 22.11
N MET A 24 -16.01 -16.92 21.48
CA MET A 24 -15.64 -18.18 22.13
C MET A 24 -14.28 -18.13 22.81
N SER A 25 -14.06 -17.21 23.73
CA SER A 25 -12.77 -16.98 24.41
C SER A 25 -12.23 -18.19 25.19
N GLU A 26 -13.08 -19.19 25.48
CA GLU A 26 -12.63 -20.44 26.11
C GLU A 26 -11.90 -21.39 25.14
N PHE A 27 -12.09 -21.20 23.84
CA PHE A 27 -11.59 -22.10 22.79
C PHE A 27 -10.71 -21.42 21.73
N VAL A 28 -10.75 -20.10 21.67
CA VAL A 28 -10.04 -19.31 20.64
C VAL A 28 -9.20 -18.24 21.32
N ASP A 29 -7.89 -18.28 21.10
CA ASP A 29 -6.92 -17.35 21.69
C ASP A 29 -6.74 -16.09 20.85
N VAL A 30 -6.82 -16.21 19.50
CA VAL A 30 -6.57 -15.10 18.56
C VAL A 30 -7.36 -15.29 17.28
N ILE A 31 -7.80 -14.18 16.70
CA ILE A 31 -8.49 -14.15 15.40
C ILE A 31 -7.64 -13.38 14.39
N ILE A 32 -7.46 -13.97 13.21
CA ILE A 32 -6.82 -13.32 12.06
C ILE A 32 -7.87 -13.25 10.95
N PRO A 33 -8.64 -12.16 10.86
CA PRO A 33 -9.72 -12.06 9.89
C PRO A 33 -9.19 -11.87 8.48
N ARG A 34 -9.88 -12.47 7.50
CA ARG A 34 -9.67 -12.29 6.08
C ARG A 34 -11.00 -12.01 5.40
N GLY A 35 -11.07 -10.93 4.63
CA GLY A 35 -12.29 -10.53 3.93
C GLY A 35 -12.33 -9.04 3.66
N GLY A 36 -13.47 -8.51 3.21
CA GLY A 36 -13.65 -7.10 2.96
C GLY A 36 -13.70 -6.24 4.23
N LYS A 37 -13.44 -4.94 4.10
CA LYS A 37 -13.37 -3.94 5.20
C LYS A 37 -14.56 -4.03 6.17
N SER A 38 -15.79 -4.22 5.66
CA SER A 38 -16.99 -4.31 6.48
C SER A 38 -16.99 -5.53 7.41
N LEU A 39 -16.52 -6.69 6.93
CA LEU A 39 -16.41 -7.90 7.74
C LEU A 39 -15.33 -7.74 8.82
N ILE A 40 -14.16 -7.23 8.43
CA ILE A 40 -13.03 -7.03 9.36
C ILE A 40 -13.44 -6.03 10.45
N LYS A 41 -14.10 -4.93 10.06
CA LYS A 41 -14.61 -3.94 11.01
C LYS A 41 -15.59 -4.57 11.98
N LYS A 42 -16.60 -5.31 11.48
CA LYS A 42 -17.56 -6.01 12.32
C LYS A 42 -16.88 -6.96 13.30
N ILE A 43 -15.95 -7.80 12.83
CA ILE A 43 -15.23 -8.73 13.72
C ILE A 43 -14.46 -7.94 14.79
N THR A 44 -13.82 -6.82 14.42
CA THR A 44 -13.08 -5.99 15.37
C THR A 44 -13.96 -5.36 16.44
N ASP A 45 -15.16 -4.90 16.06
CA ASP A 45 -16.08 -4.22 16.95
C ASP A 45 -16.78 -5.22 17.91
N ASP A 46 -17.06 -6.44 17.44
CA ASP A 46 -17.88 -7.42 18.15
C ASP A 46 -17.06 -8.51 18.87
N ALA A 47 -15.77 -8.69 18.53
CA ALA A 47 -14.97 -9.77 19.11
C ALA A 47 -14.65 -9.55 20.59
N LYS A 48 -14.74 -10.64 21.37
CA LYS A 48 -14.28 -10.71 22.77
C LYS A 48 -12.87 -11.34 22.90
N ILE A 49 -12.21 -11.54 21.78
CA ILE A 49 -10.95 -12.25 21.61
C ILE A 49 -9.99 -11.29 20.89
N PRO A 50 -8.69 -11.30 21.17
CA PRO A 50 -7.71 -10.52 20.44
C PRO A 50 -7.78 -10.72 18.93
N VAL A 51 -7.80 -9.61 18.16
CA VAL A 51 -7.91 -9.62 16.69
C VAL A 51 -6.65 -9.02 16.09
N ILE A 52 -5.91 -9.83 15.34
CA ILE A 52 -4.80 -9.35 14.52
C ILE A 52 -5.36 -9.01 13.14
N LYS A 53 -5.59 -7.72 12.91
CA LYS A 53 -6.26 -7.22 11.71
C LYS A 53 -5.36 -6.28 10.90
N HIS A 54 -5.65 -6.22 9.61
CA HIS A 54 -5.26 -5.12 8.74
C HIS A 54 -6.47 -4.70 7.90
N LEU A 55 -6.72 -3.39 7.77
CA LEU A 55 -7.93 -2.87 7.11
C LEU A 55 -7.65 -2.39 5.69
N ASP A 56 -6.54 -1.74 5.47
CA ASP A 56 -6.18 -1.03 4.25
C ASP A 56 -4.76 -1.31 3.80
N GLY A 57 -4.55 -1.37 2.48
CA GLY A 57 -3.24 -1.53 1.87
C GLY A 57 -2.83 -0.29 1.04
N ASN A 58 -2.86 0.92 1.63
CA ASN A 58 -2.33 2.10 0.96
C ASN A 58 -0.80 2.07 0.99
N CYS A 59 -0.22 1.32 0.05
CA CYS A 59 1.21 1.04 0.00
C CYS A 59 1.96 2.09 -0.81
N HIS A 60 3.17 2.43 -0.36
CA HIS A 60 4.00 3.46 -0.98
C HIS A 60 5.31 2.88 -1.55
N VAL A 61 5.76 3.46 -2.64
CA VAL A 61 7.13 3.32 -3.13
C VAL A 61 7.74 4.71 -3.24
N TYR A 62 8.85 4.93 -2.55
CA TYR A 62 9.68 6.11 -2.70
C TYR A 62 10.82 5.85 -3.68
N VAL A 63 10.87 6.63 -4.76
CA VAL A 63 11.96 6.63 -5.72
C VAL A 63 12.93 7.75 -5.36
N ASP A 64 14.04 7.37 -4.72
CA ASP A 64 15.08 8.26 -4.22
C ASP A 64 15.95 8.84 -5.35
N GLU A 65 16.63 9.95 -5.09
CA GLU A 65 17.55 10.59 -6.04
C GLU A 65 18.71 9.69 -6.48
N PHE A 66 19.08 8.72 -5.68
CA PHE A 66 20.14 7.74 -5.97
C PHE A 66 19.61 6.44 -6.59
N ALA A 67 18.36 6.39 -7.01
CA ALA A 67 17.81 5.23 -7.68
C ALA A 67 18.37 5.07 -9.10
N ASP A 68 18.62 3.84 -9.53
CA ASP A 68 18.71 3.55 -10.96
C ASP A 68 17.32 3.69 -11.59
N ILE A 69 17.20 4.62 -12.54
CA ILE A 69 15.92 4.97 -13.16
C ILE A 69 15.30 3.77 -13.90
N ASN A 70 16.11 2.96 -14.57
CA ASN A 70 15.60 1.85 -15.36
C ASN A 70 15.06 0.73 -14.46
N GLU A 71 15.77 0.44 -13.38
CA GLU A 71 15.30 -0.53 -12.38
C GLU A 71 14.08 0.02 -11.62
N ALA A 72 14.08 1.31 -11.26
CA ALA A 72 12.94 1.95 -10.60
C ALA A 72 11.66 1.88 -11.44
N ILE A 73 11.78 2.08 -12.77
CA ILE A 73 10.64 1.94 -13.69
C ILE A 73 10.08 0.51 -13.66
N LYS A 74 10.93 -0.51 -13.73
CA LYS A 74 10.49 -1.93 -13.69
C LYS A 74 9.80 -2.26 -12.37
N ILE A 75 10.38 -1.81 -11.25
CA ILE A 75 9.82 -2.06 -9.91
C ILE A 75 8.47 -1.37 -9.77
N VAL A 76 8.38 -0.08 -10.08
CA VAL A 76 7.14 0.71 -9.96
C VAL A 76 6.06 0.18 -10.90
N ASP A 77 6.40 -0.16 -12.14
CA ASP A 77 5.46 -0.78 -13.06
C ASP A 77 4.92 -2.10 -12.52
N ASN A 78 5.79 -3.01 -12.09
CA ASN A 78 5.38 -4.29 -11.53
C ASN A 78 4.54 -4.12 -10.27
N SER A 79 4.99 -3.27 -9.33
CA SER A 79 4.30 -3.03 -8.05
C SER A 79 2.87 -2.52 -8.23
N LYS A 80 2.60 -1.75 -9.30
CA LYS A 80 1.24 -1.27 -9.59
C LYS A 80 0.45 -2.22 -10.47
N THR A 81 1.06 -2.81 -11.50
CA THR A 81 0.29 -3.39 -12.60
C THR A 81 0.23 -4.91 -12.59
N GLN A 82 1.05 -5.59 -11.80
CA GLN A 82 1.06 -7.04 -11.71
C GLN A 82 -0.30 -7.59 -11.25
N ARG A 83 -0.93 -6.94 -10.25
CA ARG A 83 -2.28 -7.28 -9.79
C ARG A 83 -2.89 -6.12 -9.01
N LEU A 84 -3.88 -5.44 -9.58
CA LEU A 84 -4.44 -4.20 -9.04
C LEU A 84 -5.17 -4.33 -7.70
N GLY A 85 -5.76 -5.49 -7.42
CA GLY A 85 -6.63 -5.68 -6.24
C GLY A 85 -5.96 -6.40 -5.07
N THR A 86 -4.63 -6.41 -4.97
CA THR A 86 -3.93 -6.99 -3.81
C THR A 86 -3.57 -5.94 -2.79
N CYS A 87 -3.59 -6.32 -1.51
CA CYS A 87 -3.34 -5.42 -0.39
C CYS A 87 -1.93 -4.81 -0.35
N ASN A 88 -0.97 -5.34 -1.10
CA ASN A 88 0.39 -4.82 -1.24
C ASN A 88 0.66 -4.16 -2.61
N THR A 89 -0.39 -3.89 -3.38
CA THR A 89 -0.27 -3.13 -4.63
C THR A 89 0.16 -1.70 -4.32
N LEU A 90 1.03 -1.15 -5.15
CA LEU A 90 1.42 0.26 -5.07
C LEU A 90 0.21 1.18 -5.32
N GLU A 91 -0.12 2.01 -4.34
CA GLU A 91 -1.23 2.96 -4.41
C GLU A 91 -0.75 4.42 -4.41
N SER A 92 0.39 4.68 -3.79
CA SER A 92 0.97 6.01 -3.71
C SER A 92 2.46 6.02 -4.09
N LEU A 93 2.80 6.77 -5.13
CA LEU A 93 4.16 6.92 -5.66
C LEU A 93 4.77 8.22 -5.17
N VAL A 94 5.86 8.13 -4.43
CA VAL A 94 6.63 9.27 -3.92
C VAL A 94 7.95 9.35 -4.69
N ILE A 95 8.33 10.53 -5.17
CA ILE A 95 9.49 10.68 -6.05
C ILE A 95 10.35 11.86 -5.61
N SER A 96 11.68 11.66 -5.54
CA SER A 96 12.61 12.76 -5.34
C SER A 96 12.55 13.76 -6.50
N SER A 97 12.49 15.04 -6.18
CA SER A 97 12.50 16.14 -7.15
C SER A 97 13.73 16.14 -8.07
N LYS A 98 14.82 15.53 -7.61
CA LYS A 98 16.09 15.44 -8.36
C LYS A 98 16.00 14.58 -9.61
N ILE A 99 15.18 13.50 -9.56
CA ILE A 99 15.06 12.56 -10.68
C ILE A 99 13.67 12.58 -11.34
N ALA A 100 12.73 13.34 -10.77
CA ALA A 100 11.33 13.36 -11.23
C ALA A 100 11.19 13.68 -12.72
N LYS A 101 12.01 14.61 -13.26
CA LYS A 101 11.98 15.00 -14.69
C LYS A 101 12.36 13.87 -15.63
N ASP A 102 13.27 13.00 -15.22
CA ASP A 102 13.75 11.88 -16.03
C ASP A 102 12.91 10.62 -15.84
N PHE A 103 12.32 10.44 -14.67
CA PHE A 103 11.55 9.27 -14.30
C PHE A 103 10.07 9.35 -14.74
N LEU A 104 9.39 10.47 -14.40
CA LEU A 104 7.93 10.60 -14.59
C LEU A 104 7.45 10.43 -16.04
N PRO A 105 8.09 11.02 -17.07
CA PRO A 105 7.64 10.83 -18.44
C PRO A 105 7.72 9.37 -18.91
N LYS A 106 8.71 8.62 -18.41
CA LYS A 106 8.92 7.23 -18.78
C LYS A 106 7.88 6.32 -18.15
N ILE A 107 7.65 6.46 -16.83
CA ILE A 107 6.64 5.65 -16.14
C ILE A 107 5.23 5.99 -16.61
N LYS A 108 4.96 7.28 -16.89
CA LYS A 108 3.66 7.71 -17.45
C LYS A 108 3.36 7.01 -18.75
N LYS A 109 4.30 6.92 -19.68
CA LYS A 109 4.11 6.22 -20.95
C LYS A 109 3.70 4.76 -20.76
N ILE A 110 4.27 4.09 -19.77
CA ILE A 110 3.91 2.70 -19.43
C ILE A 110 2.51 2.65 -18.83
N PHE A 111 2.22 3.53 -17.88
CA PHE A 111 0.92 3.60 -17.22
C PHE A 111 -0.21 3.93 -18.20
N ASP A 112 0.02 4.84 -19.14
CA ASP A 112 -0.95 5.15 -20.22
C ASP A 112 -1.26 3.92 -21.06
N SER A 113 -0.24 3.14 -21.45
CA SER A 113 -0.43 1.90 -22.23
C SER A 113 -1.23 0.83 -21.49
N LYS A 114 -1.23 0.88 -20.15
CA LYS A 114 -1.94 -0.03 -19.24
C LYS A 114 -3.20 0.60 -18.64
N GLN A 115 -3.58 1.79 -19.10
CA GLN A 115 -4.76 2.53 -18.64
C GLN A 115 -4.75 2.83 -17.12
N ILE A 116 -3.56 3.08 -16.55
CA ILE A 116 -3.42 3.51 -15.16
C ILE A 116 -3.56 5.03 -15.08
N GLU A 117 -4.56 5.51 -14.35
CA GLU A 117 -4.77 6.93 -14.06
C GLU A 117 -3.79 7.42 -13.00
N ILE A 118 -3.03 8.47 -13.30
CA ILE A 118 -2.17 9.14 -12.32
C ILE A 118 -2.91 10.35 -11.76
N ARG A 119 -3.00 10.47 -10.43
CA ARG A 119 -3.41 11.67 -9.71
C ARG A 119 -2.18 12.32 -9.10
N GLY A 120 -1.73 13.41 -9.70
CA GLY A 120 -0.46 14.05 -9.34
C GLY A 120 -0.63 15.33 -8.54
N CYS A 121 0.33 15.62 -7.66
CA CYS A 121 0.44 16.93 -7.02
C CYS A 121 0.79 18.03 -8.06
N LYS A 122 0.78 19.30 -7.65
CA LYS A 122 1.08 20.43 -8.53
C LYS A 122 2.45 20.29 -9.25
N ASP A 123 3.46 19.78 -8.54
CA ASP A 123 4.79 19.63 -9.11
C ASP A 123 4.87 18.46 -10.09
N THR A 124 4.15 17.38 -9.83
CA THR A 124 3.94 16.29 -10.81
C THR A 124 3.34 16.80 -12.10
N LYS A 125 2.29 17.64 -12.02
CA LYS A 125 1.64 18.22 -13.19
C LYS A 125 2.52 19.18 -14.00
N LYS A 126 3.48 19.84 -13.38
CA LYS A 126 4.46 20.65 -14.13
C LYS A 126 5.33 19.82 -15.08
N ILE A 127 5.55 18.54 -14.75
CA ILE A 127 6.38 17.62 -15.55
C ILE A 127 5.51 16.82 -16.54
N ILE A 128 4.35 16.35 -16.09
CA ILE A 128 3.38 15.56 -16.87
C ILE A 128 1.99 16.21 -16.80
N PRO A 129 1.68 17.22 -17.66
CA PRO A 129 0.49 18.07 -17.51
C PRO A 129 -0.87 17.34 -17.62
N ASP A 130 -0.90 16.21 -18.33
CA ASP A 130 -2.14 15.48 -18.64
C ASP A 130 -2.68 14.65 -17.49
N VAL A 131 -1.98 14.61 -16.32
CA VAL A 131 -2.47 13.86 -15.16
C VAL A 131 -3.54 14.63 -14.41
N LYS A 132 -4.42 13.92 -13.71
CA LYS A 132 -5.44 14.54 -12.85
C LYS A 132 -4.80 15.18 -11.61
N ASP A 133 -5.46 16.22 -11.08
CA ASP A 133 -5.05 16.83 -9.82
C ASP A 133 -5.32 15.87 -8.66
N ALA A 134 -4.28 15.57 -7.89
CA ALA A 134 -4.43 14.89 -6.61
C ALA A 134 -5.05 15.85 -5.57
N LYS A 135 -6.05 15.35 -4.86
CA LYS A 135 -6.60 15.98 -3.65
C LYS A 135 -6.02 15.28 -2.43
N GLU A 136 -6.06 15.89 -1.26
CA GLU A 136 -5.50 15.27 -0.06
C GLU A 136 -6.05 13.86 0.22
N LYS A 137 -7.34 13.64 -0.03
CA LYS A 137 -7.95 12.32 0.12
C LYS A 137 -7.33 11.25 -0.78
N ASP A 138 -6.77 11.64 -1.94
CA ASP A 138 -6.17 10.71 -2.89
C ASP A 138 -4.89 10.08 -2.34
N PHE A 139 -4.24 10.72 -1.38
CA PHE A 139 -3.05 10.17 -0.71
C PHE A 139 -3.38 9.18 0.42
N TYR A 140 -4.63 9.17 0.91
CA TYR A 140 -5.12 8.16 1.89
C TYR A 140 -5.78 6.96 1.23
N GLU A 141 -6.05 7.03 -0.09
CA GLU A 141 -6.93 6.07 -0.74
C GLU A 141 -6.21 4.79 -1.15
N GLU A 142 -6.76 3.65 -0.76
CA GLU A 142 -6.48 2.36 -1.36
C GLU A 142 -7.45 2.16 -2.54
N TYR A 143 -6.98 2.38 -3.76
CA TYR A 143 -7.83 2.36 -4.96
C TYR A 143 -8.29 0.96 -5.35
N LEU A 144 -7.46 -0.07 -5.11
CA LEU A 144 -7.68 -1.45 -5.56
C LEU A 144 -8.02 -1.53 -7.06
N GLY A 145 -7.53 -0.60 -7.84
CA GLY A 145 -7.88 -0.38 -9.23
C GLY A 145 -6.80 0.35 -10.03
N PRO A 146 -7.07 0.71 -11.29
CA PRO A 146 -6.10 1.31 -12.19
C PRO A 146 -5.89 2.81 -11.92
N ILE A 147 -5.69 3.18 -10.67
CA ILE A 147 -5.44 4.55 -10.21
C ILE A 147 -4.24 4.54 -9.27
N ILE A 148 -3.41 5.58 -9.33
CA ILE A 148 -2.28 5.79 -8.43
C ILE A 148 -2.15 7.27 -8.07
N SER A 149 -1.90 7.58 -6.79
CA SER A 149 -1.50 8.92 -6.39
C SER A 149 0.00 9.13 -6.61
N CYS A 150 0.41 10.37 -6.90
CA CYS A 150 1.81 10.69 -7.17
C CYS A 150 2.20 12.03 -6.56
N ILE A 151 3.26 12.05 -5.78
CA ILE A 151 3.83 13.26 -5.18
C ILE A 151 5.32 13.36 -5.42
N ILE A 152 5.80 14.60 -5.59
CA ILE A 152 7.23 14.92 -5.64
C ILE A 152 7.63 15.53 -4.31
N THR A 153 8.73 15.04 -3.73
CA THR A 153 9.33 15.53 -2.48
C THR A 153 10.73 16.09 -2.73
N LYS A 154 11.14 17.05 -1.91
CA LYS A 154 12.45 17.71 -2.07
C LYS A 154 13.57 16.95 -1.37
N SER A 155 13.25 16.16 -0.37
CA SER A 155 14.21 15.38 0.41
C SER A 155 13.60 14.06 0.87
N ILE A 156 14.42 13.18 1.41
CA ILE A 156 13.99 11.91 2.01
C ILE A 156 13.15 12.17 3.28
N GLU A 157 13.41 13.23 4.03
CA GLU A 157 12.63 13.60 5.20
C GLU A 157 11.19 13.93 4.82
N GLU A 158 10.98 14.77 3.79
CA GLU A 158 9.64 15.05 3.27
C GLU A 158 8.94 13.78 2.78
N ALA A 159 9.68 12.84 2.17
CA ALA A 159 9.12 11.57 1.73
C ALA A 159 8.67 10.71 2.92
N ILE A 160 9.49 10.59 3.95
CA ILE A 160 9.18 9.85 5.18
C ILE A 160 7.98 10.48 5.90
N GLU A 161 7.95 11.81 6.06
CA GLU A 161 6.82 12.53 6.66
C GLU A 161 5.52 12.26 5.89
N HIS A 162 5.57 12.34 4.56
CA HIS A 162 4.41 12.05 3.70
C HIS A 162 3.93 10.60 3.89
N ILE A 163 4.83 9.63 3.81
CA ILE A 163 4.49 8.23 3.94
C ILE A 163 3.91 7.96 5.34
N ASN A 164 4.55 8.39 6.40
CA ASN A 164 4.06 8.19 7.77
C ASN A 164 2.70 8.85 8.02
N LYS A 165 2.40 9.97 7.31
CA LYS A 165 1.10 10.64 7.41
C LYS A 165 -0.02 9.88 6.70
N TYR A 166 0.25 9.34 5.51
CA TYR A 166 -0.80 8.84 4.61
C TYR A 166 -0.85 7.32 4.48
N SER A 167 0.22 6.63 4.87
CA SER A 167 0.32 5.17 4.81
C SER A 167 -0.69 4.49 5.73
N SER A 168 -1.11 3.31 5.30
CA SER A 168 -1.83 2.36 6.14
C SER A 168 -0.91 1.48 7.00
N LYS A 169 0.42 1.67 6.92
CA LYS A 169 1.45 0.88 7.62
C LYS A 169 1.47 -0.59 7.21
N HIS A 170 1.14 -0.85 5.96
CA HIS A 170 1.10 -2.21 5.41
C HIS A 170 2.40 -2.59 4.69
N THR A 171 2.76 -1.84 3.65
CA THR A 171 3.94 -2.13 2.82
C THR A 171 4.52 -0.84 2.28
N GLU A 172 5.74 -0.52 2.70
CA GLU A 172 6.45 0.67 2.28
C GLU A 172 7.82 0.28 1.72
N SER A 173 8.24 0.93 0.65
CA SER A 173 9.50 0.60 -0.02
C SER A 173 10.25 1.85 -0.46
N ILE A 174 11.58 1.77 -0.44
CA ILE A 174 12.46 2.75 -1.06
C ILE A 174 13.29 2.10 -2.16
N ILE A 175 13.44 2.79 -3.28
CA ILE A 175 14.35 2.40 -4.36
C ILE A 175 15.53 3.37 -4.34
N THR A 176 16.70 2.88 -3.94
CA THR A 176 17.91 3.68 -3.79
C THR A 176 19.18 2.83 -3.85
N ASN A 177 20.26 3.40 -4.35
CA ASN A 177 21.62 2.87 -4.23
C ASN A 177 22.39 3.51 -3.06
N ASN A 178 21.78 4.45 -2.32
CA ASN A 178 22.39 5.08 -1.17
C ASN A 178 22.04 4.32 0.12
N ARG A 179 23.06 3.73 0.76
CA ARG A 179 22.90 2.93 1.98
C ARG A 179 22.40 3.76 3.17
N GLU A 180 22.78 5.04 3.26
CA GLU A 180 22.36 5.90 4.36
C GLU A 180 20.86 6.20 4.24
N ASN A 181 20.39 6.55 3.04
CA ASN A 181 18.97 6.77 2.78
C ASN A 181 18.15 5.50 3.01
N SER A 182 18.66 4.33 2.58
CA SER A 182 18.01 3.04 2.84
C SER A 182 17.87 2.79 4.35
N ASN A 183 18.95 2.96 5.11
CA ASN A 183 18.94 2.74 6.56
C ASN A 183 18.05 3.76 7.29
N LYS A 184 18.04 5.02 6.84
CA LYS A 184 17.18 6.06 7.39
C LYS A 184 15.70 5.72 7.16
N PHE A 185 15.35 5.35 5.93
CA PHE A 185 13.99 4.97 5.57
C PHE A 185 13.48 3.80 6.43
N ILE A 186 14.26 2.72 6.55
CA ILE A 186 13.87 1.54 7.34
C ILE A 186 13.68 1.88 8.83
N ARG A 187 14.43 2.83 9.37
CA ARG A 187 14.33 3.22 10.79
C ARG A 187 13.18 4.17 11.10
N GLU A 188 12.80 5.01 10.14
CA GLU A 188 11.89 6.14 10.37
C GLU A 188 10.50 5.93 9.76
N ILE A 189 10.33 4.93 8.91
CA ILE A 189 9.01 4.47 8.44
C ILE A 189 8.41 3.52 9.48
N ASP A 190 7.14 3.77 9.80
CA ASP A 190 6.36 2.96 10.74
C ASP A 190 5.68 1.78 10.03
#